data_f69b13125f3d3f6aa8bfa26d81f70625
#
_entry.id   f69b13125f3d3f6aa8bfa26d81f70625
#
_cell.length_a   1.000
_cell.length_b   1.000
_cell.length_c   1.000
_cell.angle_alpha   90.00
_cell.angle_beta   90.00
_cell.angle_gamma   90.00
#
_symmetry.space_group_name_H-M   'P 1'
#
loop_
_entity.id
_entity.type
_entity.pdbx_description
1 polymer ?
#
loop_
_entity_poly.entity_id
_entity_poly.type
_entity_poly.pdbx_seq_one_letter_code
_entity_poly.pdbx_strand_id
1 'polypeptide(L)'
;RTLDDAIDGADLFMGLSGPGVLTQDMVKKMADKPLILAMANPTPEIMPELAKAVRPDAILATGRSDYPNQVNNVLCFPFIFRGALDCGASTINEEMKKACVKAIADLAMKEATDVVAEAYAGEELTFGPEYLIPKPFDARLIEEVPVAVVKAAMESGVATRPIEDLEAYRKSLHEFVNAAGLFMQPMIEAAKQGPK
;
A
#
# COMPACT_ATOMS: atom_id res chain seq x y z
N ARG A 1 25.87 -4.63 21.16
CA ARG A 1 25.74 -4.40 19.68
C ARG A 1 24.90 -3.17 19.47
N THR A 2 25.30 -2.29 18.59
CA THR A 2 24.60 -1.08 18.19
C THR A 2 23.94 -1.32 16.82
N LEU A 3 23.12 -0.37 16.36
CA LEU A 3 22.60 -0.39 15.00
C LEU A 3 23.74 -0.35 13.97
N ASP A 4 24.79 0.42 14.25
CA ASP A 4 25.97 0.53 13.39
C ASP A 4 26.68 -0.82 13.18
N ASP A 5 26.74 -1.67 14.24
CA ASP A 5 27.28 -3.02 14.15
C ASP A 5 26.37 -3.99 13.35
N ALA A 6 25.05 -3.77 13.40
CA ALA A 6 24.08 -4.68 12.81
C ALA A 6 23.82 -4.38 11.32
N ILE A 7 24.03 -3.13 10.90
CA ILE A 7 23.71 -2.67 9.55
C ILE A 7 24.81 -3.03 8.53
N ASP A 8 26.00 -3.38 8.99
CA ASP A 8 27.12 -3.72 8.12
C ASP A 8 26.81 -4.97 7.31
N GLY A 9 26.79 -4.84 5.98
CA GLY A 9 26.43 -5.90 5.05
C GLY A 9 24.93 -6.27 5.01
N ALA A 10 24.07 -5.52 5.69
CA ALA A 10 22.62 -5.78 5.68
C ALA A 10 21.98 -5.42 4.34
N ASP A 11 21.12 -6.31 3.83
CA ASP A 11 20.32 -6.09 2.61
C ASP A 11 19.09 -5.23 2.86
N LEU A 12 18.56 -5.25 4.10
CA LEU A 12 17.31 -4.60 4.48
C LEU A 12 17.47 -3.84 5.79
N PHE A 13 17.05 -2.58 5.80
CA PHE A 13 16.73 -1.82 7.01
C PHE A 13 15.21 -1.62 7.12
N MET A 14 14.62 -1.98 8.26
CA MET A 14 13.22 -1.73 8.57
C MET A 14 13.13 -0.85 9.82
N GLY A 15 12.82 0.42 9.63
CA GLY A 15 12.72 1.43 10.70
C GLY A 15 11.28 1.64 11.15
N LEU A 16 11.07 1.52 12.47
CA LEU A 16 9.81 1.81 13.19
C LEU A 16 10.13 2.62 14.45
N SER A 17 11.15 3.46 14.41
CA SER A 17 11.72 4.10 15.61
C SER A 17 11.51 5.61 15.59
N GLY A 18 12.50 6.37 15.21
CA GLY A 18 12.47 7.82 15.26
C GLY A 18 13.41 8.49 14.26
N PRO A 19 13.28 9.80 14.07
CA PRO A 19 14.01 10.53 13.06
C PRO A 19 15.53 10.48 13.28
N GLY A 20 16.28 10.35 12.18
CA GLY A 20 17.75 10.47 12.18
C GLY A 20 18.50 9.30 12.80
N VAL A 21 17.83 8.19 13.13
CA VAL A 21 18.48 7.01 13.71
C VAL A 21 19.40 6.31 12.71
N LEU A 22 19.04 6.31 11.42
CA LEU A 22 19.87 5.76 10.37
C LEU A 22 20.71 6.88 9.73
N THR A 23 22.03 6.80 9.87
CA THR A 23 22.95 7.80 9.33
C THR A 23 23.45 7.44 7.93
N GLN A 24 23.96 8.42 7.18
CA GLN A 24 24.56 8.18 5.85
C GLN A 24 25.74 7.20 5.93
N ASP A 25 26.53 7.25 7.00
CA ASP A 25 27.66 6.34 7.15
C ASP A 25 27.21 4.89 7.42
N MET A 26 26.12 4.69 8.13
CA MET A 26 25.48 3.38 8.25
C MET A 26 24.97 2.87 6.90
N VAL A 27 24.31 3.72 6.12
CA VAL A 27 23.79 3.35 4.80
C VAL A 27 24.91 2.94 3.83
N LYS A 28 26.09 3.57 3.91
CA LYS A 28 27.27 3.17 3.11
C LYS A 28 27.75 1.76 3.40
N LYS A 29 27.53 1.24 4.61
CA LYS A 29 27.96 -0.10 5.05
C LYS A 29 27.00 -1.20 4.62
N MET A 30 25.79 -0.87 4.15
CA MET A 30 24.81 -1.85 3.70
C MET A 30 25.26 -2.59 2.44
N ALA A 31 24.67 -3.74 2.19
CA ALA A 31 24.88 -4.54 0.98
C ALA A 31 24.49 -3.76 -0.30
N ASP A 32 24.81 -4.31 -1.48
CA ASP A 32 24.45 -3.71 -2.76
C ASP A 32 22.94 -3.66 -2.97
N LYS A 33 22.43 -2.53 -3.51
CA LYS A 33 21.02 -2.28 -3.75
C LYS A 33 20.15 -2.50 -2.49
N PRO A 34 20.48 -1.87 -1.36
CA PRO A 34 19.78 -2.12 -0.11
C PRO A 34 18.34 -1.62 -0.17
N LEU A 35 17.43 -2.35 0.48
CA LEU A 35 16.05 -1.92 0.69
C LEU A 35 15.96 -1.20 2.04
N ILE A 36 15.58 0.07 2.02
CA ILE A 36 15.49 0.91 3.22
C ILE A 36 14.01 1.33 3.41
N LEU A 37 13.36 0.70 4.39
CA LEU A 37 11.99 1.03 4.81
C LEU A 37 12.07 1.93 6.05
N ALA A 38 12.17 3.24 5.85
CA ALA A 38 12.27 4.24 6.90
C ALA A 38 10.86 4.77 7.24
N MET A 39 10.15 4.07 8.13
CA MET A 39 8.71 4.25 8.33
C MET A 39 8.35 5.10 9.56
N ALA A 40 9.31 5.69 10.27
CA ALA A 40 9.01 6.66 11.33
C ALA A 40 8.26 7.87 10.75
N ASN A 41 7.25 8.35 11.48
CA ASN A 41 6.34 9.40 11.04
C ASN A 41 6.25 10.50 12.13
N PRO A 42 6.29 11.79 11.80
CA PRO A 42 6.30 12.40 10.46
C PRO A 42 7.67 12.44 9.77
N THR A 43 8.75 12.27 10.50
CA THR A 43 10.11 12.34 9.96
C THR A 43 10.73 10.94 9.99
N PRO A 44 11.17 10.39 8.85
CA PRO A 44 11.74 9.05 8.78
C PRO A 44 13.11 8.94 9.47
N GLU A 45 13.58 7.71 9.69
CA GLU A 45 14.88 7.41 10.28
C GLU A 45 16.05 7.98 9.48
N ILE A 46 15.86 8.11 8.17
CA ILE A 46 16.74 8.85 7.26
C ILE A 46 15.88 9.47 6.15
N MET A 47 16.18 10.70 5.77
CA MET A 47 15.51 11.33 4.63
C MET A 47 15.98 10.67 3.33
N PRO A 48 15.06 10.39 2.36
CA PRO A 48 15.40 9.71 1.11
C PRO A 48 16.54 10.35 0.34
N GLU A 49 16.59 11.67 0.26
CA GLU A 49 17.66 12.40 -0.41
C GLU A 49 19.04 12.18 0.24
N LEU A 50 19.09 12.02 1.57
CA LEU A 50 20.33 11.75 2.28
C LEU A 50 20.83 10.31 2.02
N ALA A 51 19.90 9.34 1.96
CA ALA A 51 20.25 7.96 1.63
C ALA A 51 20.70 7.85 0.17
N LYS A 52 19.99 8.43 -0.79
CA LYS A 52 20.32 8.44 -2.22
C LYS A 52 21.64 9.17 -2.52
N ALA A 53 21.99 10.20 -1.74
CA ALA A 53 23.25 10.92 -1.91
C ALA A 53 24.49 10.03 -1.70
N VAL A 54 24.40 9.01 -0.86
CA VAL A 54 25.51 8.08 -0.55
C VAL A 54 25.34 6.70 -1.19
N ARG A 55 24.08 6.31 -1.48
CA ARG A 55 23.72 5.03 -2.13
C ARG A 55 22.59 5.28 -3.14
N PRO A 56 22.95 5.74 -4.36
CA PRO A 56 21.96 5.98 -5.42
C PRO A 56 21.23 4.70 -5.87
N ASP A 57 21.81 3.55 -5.63
CA ASP A 57 21.27 2.22 -5.90
C ASP A 57 20.24 1.75 -4.85
N ALA A 58 20.11 2.43 -3.69
CA ALA A 58 19.18 2.04 -2.65
C ALA A 58 17.72 2.17 -3.11
N ILE A 59 16.89 1.19 -2.72
CA ILE A 59 15.44 1.24 -2.87
C ILE A 59 14.86 1.76 -1.55
N LEU A 60 14.04 2.82 -1.63
CA LEU A 60 13.54 3.53 -0.46
C LEU A 60 12.02 3.49 -0.39
N ALA A 61 11.51 3.32 0.84
CA ALA A 61 10.10 3.49 1.16
C ALA A 61 9.96 4.23 2.49
N THR A 62 8.98 5.11 2.57
CA THR A 62 8.68 5.92 3.77
C THR A 62 7.18 6.01 3.99
N GLY A 63 6.74 6.52 5.15
CA GLY A 63 5.35 6.85 5.41
C GLY A 63 4.85 8.14 4.71
N ARG A 64 5.72 8.88 4.04
CA ARG A 64 5.41 10.20 3.45
C ARG A 64 4.81 10.05 2.06
N SER A 65 3.83 10.90 1.74
CA SER A 65 3.14 10.94 0.44
C SER A 65 3.91 11.69 -0.66
N ASP A 66 4.93 12.46 -0.27
CA ASP A 66 5.76 13.25 -1.18
C ASP A 66 7.01 12.49 -1.70
N TYR A 67 7.12 11.20 -1.34
CA TYR A 67 8.18 10.31 -1.82
C TYR A 67 7.60 9.06 -2.49
N PRO A 68 8.35 8.41 -3.38
CA PRO A 68 8.00 7.11 -3.93
C PRO A 68 7.81 6.04 -2.84
N ASN A 69 7.09 4.97 -3.18
CA ASN A 69 6.86 3.83 -2.28
C ASN A 69 6.28 4.23 -0.92
N GLN A 70 5.22 5.03 -0.91
CA GLN A 70 4.55 5.40 0.33
C GLN A 70 3.99 4.16 1.04
N VAL A 71 4.48 3.89 2.24
CA VAL A 71 3.91 2.88 3.16
C VAL A 71 2.75 3.53 3.92
N ASN A 72 1.52 3.12 3.60
CA ASN A 72 0.33 3.70 4.21
C ASN A 72 -0.65 2.60 4.62
N ASN A 73 -1.13 2.64 5.85
CA ASN A 73 -2.11 1.69 6.39
C ASN A 73 -3.41 1.63 5.57
N VAL A 74 -3.76 2.69 4.84
CA VAL A 74 -4.95 2.75 4.00
C VAL A 74 -4.94 1.72 2.86
N LEU A 75 -3.79 1.20 2.48
CA LEU A 75 -3.69 0.13 1.49
C LEU A 75 -4.28 -1.19 1.96
N CYS A 76 -4.30 -1.43 3.27
CA CYS A 76 -4.76 -2.67 3.88
C CYS A 76 -6.05 -2.47 4.69
N PHE A 77 -6.04 -1.49 5.60
CA PHE A 77 -7.03 -1.34 6.67
C PHE A 77 -8.49 -1.35 6.20
N PRO A 78 -8.94 -0.52 5.22
CA PRO A 78 -10.34 -0.53 4.84
C PRO A 78 -10.77 -1.84 4.19
N PHE A 79 -9.88 -2.42 3.40
CA PHE A 79 -10.19 -3.53 2.51
C PHE A 79 -10.18 -4.89 3.20
N ILE A 80 -9.25 -5.11 4.15
CA ILE A 80 -9.25 -6.34 4.95
C ILE A 80 -10.51 -6.41 5.82
N PHE A 81 -10.95 -5.29 6.41
CA PHE A 81 -12.20 -5.23 7.16
C PHE A 81 -13.41 -5.40 6.25
N ARG A 82 -13.42 -4.81 5.06
CA ARG A 82 -14.49 -4.99 4.09
C ARG A 82 -14.69 -6.47 3.78
N GLY A 83 -13.64 -7.18 3.40
CA GLY A 83 -13.71 -8.61 3.13
C GLY A 83 -14.16 -9.43 4.35
N ALA A 84 -13.59 -9.15 5.52
CA ALA A 84 -13.93 -9.85 6.74
C ALA A 84 -15.41 -9.65 7.14
N LEU A 85 -15.93 -8.43 7.05
CA LEU A 85 -17.31 -8.11 7.41
C LEU A 85 -18.31 -8.68 6.39
N ASP A 86 -18.01 -8.63 5.11
CA ASP A 86 -18.90 -9.11 4.05
C ASP A 86 -19.14 -10.62 4.14
N CYS A 87 -18.10 -11.41 4.45
CA CYS A 87 -18.25 -12.86 4.67
C CYS A 87 -18.57 -13.24 6.13
N GLY A 88 -18.76 -12.27 7.02
CA GLY A 88 -19.03 -12.50 8.43
C GLY A 88 -17.92 -13.27 9.12
N ALA A 89 -16.66 -12.96 8.84
CA ALA A 89 -15.54 -13.65 9.48
C ALA A 89 -15.56 -13.44 11.00
N SER A 90 -15.42 -14.53 11.75
CA SER A 90 -15.42 -14.49 13.23
C SER A 90 -14.13 -13.91 13.80
N THR A 91 -13.08 -13.88 13.02
CA THR A 91 -11.76 -13.28 13.35
C THR A 91 -11.02 -12.93 12.07
N ILE A 92 -10.03 -12.05 12.15
CA ILE A 92 -9.05 -11.82 11.09
C ILE A 92 -7.79 -12.61 11.45
N ASN A 93 -7.65 -13.78 10.82
CA ASN A 93 -6.55 -14.71 11.06
C ASN A 93 -5.32 -14.42 10.18
N GLU A 94 -4.25 -15.21 10.35
CA GLU A 94 -3.00 -15.03 9.62
C GLU A 94 -3.15 -15.32 8.11
N GLU A 95 -4.01 -16.27 7.73
CA GLU A 95 -4.31 -16.59 6.33
C GLU A 95 -4.92 -15.41 5.61
N MET A 96 -5.88 -14.71 6.23
CA MET A 96 -6.49 -13.49 5.71
C MET A 96 -5.49 -12.34 5.59
N LYS A 97 -4.60 -12.16 6.58
CA LYS A 97 -3.54 -11.15 6.54
C LYS A 97 -2.55 -11.43 5.39
N LYS A 98 -2.11 -12.68 5.24
CA LYS A 98 -1.24 -13.10 4.13
C LYS A 98 -1.89 -12.88 2.76
N ALA A 99 -3.19 -13.21 2.64
CA ALA A 99 -3.95 -12.98 1.41
C ALA A 99 -4.03 -11.49 1.07
N CYS A 100 -4.27 -10.63 2.07
CA CYS A 100 -4.26 -9.17 1.90
C CYS A 100 -2.89 -8.67 1.42
N VAL A 101 -1.80 -9.07 2.08
CA VAL A 101 -0.43 -8.69 1.68
C VAL A 101 -0.14 -9.12 0.25
N LYS A 102 -0.49 -10.39 -0.10
CA LYS A 102 -0.27 -10.91 -1.45
C LYS A 102 -1.07 -10.14 -2.50
N ALA A 103 -2.33 -9.83 -2.23
CA ALA A 103 -3.17 -9.06 -3.16
C ALA A 103 -2.61 -7.67 -3.43
N ILE A 104 -2.11 -6.97 -2.39
CA ILE A 104 -1.46 -5.66 -2.54
C ILE A 104 -0.16 -5.78 -3.37
N ALA A 105 0.67 -6.79 -3.10
CA ALA A 105 1.90 -7.02 -3.84
C ALA A 105 1.65 -7.38 -5.31
N ASP A 106 0.68 -8.27 -5.59
CA ASP A 106 0.29 -8.65 -6.94
C ASP A 106 -0.27 -7.43 -7.72
N LEU A 107 -0.99 -6.54 -7.03
CA LEU A 107 -1.56 -5.34 -7.64
C LEU A 107 -0.47 -4.35 -8.10
N ALA A 108 0.62 -4.21 -7.34
CA ALA A 108 1.75 -3.37 -7.74
C ALA A 108 2.41 -3.82 -9.05
N MET A 109 2.33 -5.12 -9.36
CA MET A 109 2.90 -5.71 -10.58
C MET A 109 1.95 -5.63 -11.80
N LYS A 110 0.68 -5.29 -11.58
CA LYS A 110 -0.30 -5.09 -12.67
C LYS A 110 -0.13 -3.70 -13.28
N GLU A 111 -0.32 -3.58 -14.58
CA GLU A 111 -0.36 -2.27 -15.23
C GLU A 111 -1.43 -1.38 -14.58
N ALA A 112 -1.09 -0.12 -14.37
CA ALA A 112 -2.04 0.86 -13.85
C ALA A 112 -3.17 1.07 -14.87
N THR A 113 -4.41 1.23 -14.38
CA THR A 113 -5.52 1.62 -15.24
C THR A 113 -5.43 3.10 -15.61
N ASP A 114 -6.08 3.50 -16.70
CA ASP A 114 -6.11 4.92 -17.14
C ASP A 114 -6.60 5.85 -16.01
N VAL A 115 -7.57 5.39 -15.22
CA VAL A 115 -8.10 6.14 -14.07
C VAL A 115 -7.03 6.40 -13.00
N VAL A 116 -6.22 5.38 -12.70
CA VAL A 116 -5.11 5.52 -11.73
C VAL A 116 -4.01 6.38 -12.33
N ALA A 117 -3.66 6.18 -13.60
CA ALA A 117 -2.66 6.97 -14.30
C ALA A 117 -3.07 8.47 -14.38
N GLU A 118 -4.35 8.76 -14.58
CA GLU A 118 -4.87 10.14 -14.58
C GLU A 118 -4.83 10.78 -13.19
N ALA A 119 -5.18 10.01 -12.14
CA ALA A 119 -5.17 10.50 -10.76
C ALA A 119 -3.76 10.85 -10.27
N TYR A 120 -2.73 10.21 -10.82
CA TYR A 120 -1.33 10.43 -10.49
C TYR A 120 -0.53 10.91 -11.70
N ALA A 121 -1.12 11.81 -12.49
CA ALA A 121 -0.55 12.34 -13.72
C ALA A 121 0.88 12.89 -13.50
N GLY A 122 1.83 12.37 -14.27
CA GLY A 122 3.25 12.73 -14.18
C GLY A 122 4.12 11.78 -13.33
N GLU A 123 3.52 10.75 -12.70
CA GLU A 123 4.26 9.69 -12.02
C GLU A 123 4.38 8.45 -12.91
N GLU A 124 5.53 7.77 -12.87
CA GLU A 124 5.71 6.47 -13.51
C GLU A 124 5.13 5.38 -12.60
N LEU A 125 4.02 4.77 -13.02
CA LEU A 125 3.28 3.73 -12.27
C LEU A 125 3.61 2.32 -12.79
N THR A 126 4.87 2.10 -13.15
CA THR A 126 5.38 0.80 -13.61
C THR A 126 6.18 0.14 -12.49
N PHE A 127 5.92 -1.14 -12.22
CA PHE A 127 6.63 -1.88 -11.17
C PHE A 127 8.15 -1.76 -11.31
N GLY A 128 8.78 -1.30 -10.25
CA GLY A 128 10.22 -1.05 -10.21
C GLY A 128 10.65 -0.39 -8.90
N PRO A 129 11.91 0.04 -8.77
CA PRO A 129 12.46 0.60 -7.52
C PRO A 129 11.71 1.79 -6.95
N GLU A 130 11.03 2.56 -7.80
CA GLU A 130 10.23 3.73 -7.40
C GLU A 130 8.72 3.42 -7.32
N TYR A 131 8.29 2.19 -7.66
CA TYR A 131 6.90 1.74 -7.56
C TYR A 131 6.83 0.27 -7.15
N LEU A 132 7.05 -0.01 -5.87
CA LEU A 132 6.91 -1.34 -5.24
C LEU A 132 5.54 -1.54 -4.60
N ILE A 133 4.85 -0.45 -4.29
CA ILE A 133 3.63 -0.42 -3.49
C ILE A 133 2.58 0.36 -4.29
N PRO A 134 1.33 -0.15 -4.45
CA PRO A 134 0.25 0.58 -5.10
C PRO A 134 0.00 1.93 -4.43
N LYS A 135 -0.51 2.88 -5.17
CA LYS A 135 -0.87 4.19 -4.62
C LYS A 135 -2.10 4.08 -3.69
N PRO A 136 -2.18 4.89 -2.62
CA PRO A 136 -3.28 4.85 -1.65
C PRO A 136 -4.68 5.00 -2.24
N PHE A 137 -4.82 5.73 -3.34
CA PHE A 137 -6.11 5.95 -4.03
C PHE A 137 -6.29 5.08 -5.28
N ASP A 138 -5.58 3.96 -5.37
CA ASP A 138 -5.80 2.98 -6.42
C ASP A 138 -7.17 2.31 -6.22
N ALA A 139 -8.12 2.62 -7.11
CA ALA A 139 -9.48 2.10 -7.03
C ALA A 139 -9.56 0.57 -7.10
N ARG A 140 -8.54 -0.09 -7.65
CA ARG A 140 -8.49 -1.56 -7.74
C ARG A 140 -8.31 -2.25 -6.39
N LEU A 141 -7.81 -1.53 -5.36
CA LEU A 141 -7.61 -2.07 -4.02
C LEU A 141 -8.91 -2.63 -3.42
N ILE A 142 -10.04 -1.94 -3.61
CA ILE A 142 -11.33 -2.41 -3.07
C ILE A 142 -11.87 -3.65 -3.81
N GLU A 143 -11.44 -3.89 -5.02
CA GLU A 143 -11.86 -5.06 -5.81
C GLU A 143 -10.98 -6.28 -5.55
N GLU A 144 -9.67 -6.06 -5.40
CA GLU A 144 -8.69 -7.14 -5.29
C GLU A 144 -8.52 -7.64 -3.85
N VAL A 145 -8.35 -6.72 -2.91
CA VAL A 145 -8.02 -7.09 -1.52
C VAL A 145 -9.18 -7.76 -0.79
N PRO A 146 -10.43 -7.23 -0.78
CA PRO A 146 -11.54 -7.89 -0.12
C PRO A 146 -11.84 -9.29 -0.67
N VAL A 147 -11.75 -9.47 -1.99
CA VAL A 147 -11.99 -10.78 -2.62
C VAL A 147 -10.96 -11.81 -2.15
N ALA A 148 -9.67 -11.44 -2.10
CA ALA A 148 -8.62 -12.31 -1.59
C ALA A 148 -8.83 -12.67 -0.11
N VAL A 149 -9.24 -11.68 0.69
CA VAL A 149 -9.53 -11.86 2.13
C VAL A 149 -10.74 -12.76 2.35
N VAL A 150 -11.83 -12.57 1.61
CA VAL A 150 -13.04 -13.43 1.66
C VAL A 150 -12.68 -14.89 1.33
N LYS A 151 -11.92 -15.10 0.25
CA LYS A 151 -11.47 -16.42 -0.14
C LYS A 151 -10.66 -17.10 0.98
N ALA A 152 -9.69 -16.39 1.56
CA ALA A 152 -8.89 -16.91 2.67
C ALA A 152 -9.72 -17.18 3.94
N ALA A 153 -10.73 -16.33 4.23
CA ALA A 153 -11.64 -16.54 5.35
C ALA A 153 -12.49 -17.81 5.18
N MET A 154 -12.96 -18.08 3.97
CA MET A 154 -13.71 -19.30 3.66
C MET A 154 -12.82 -20.55 3.73
N GLU A 155 -11.64 -20.50 3.11
CA GLU A 155 -10.68 -21.62 3.11
C GLU A 155 -10.18 -21.98 4.51
N SER A 156 -10.04 -20.98 5.39
CA SER A 156 -9.63 -21.19 6.80
C SER A 156 -10.79 -21.46 7.76
N GLY A 157 -12.03 -21.50 7.25
CA GLY A 157 -13.21 -21.88 8.02
C GLY A 157 -13.71 -20.85 9.01
N VAL A 158 -13.29 -19.59 8.89
CA VAL A 158 -13.72 -18.50 9.80
C VAL A 158 -14.88 -17.68 9.23
N ALA A 159 -15.25 -17.86 7.96
CA ALA A 159 -16.40 -17.19 7.33
C ALA A 159 -17.71 -17.81 7.79
N THR A 160 -18.60 -17.03 8.41
CA THR A 160 -19.95 -17.48 8.83
C THR A 160 -21.01 -17.23 7.75
N ARG A 161 -20.70 -16.43 6.75
CA ARG A 161 -21.55 -16.13 5.58
C ARG A 161 -20.73 -16.29 4.31
N PRO A 162 -20.47 -17.53 3.86
CA PRO A 162 -19.66 -17.78 2.67
C PRO A 162 -20.22 -17.07 1.43
N ILE A 163 -19.33 -16.54 0.58
CA ILE A 163 -19.67 -15.91 -0.67
C ILE A 163 -19.30 -16.88 -1.79
N GLU A 164 -20.30 -17.54 -2.37
CA GLU A 164 -20.09 -18.62 -3.36
C GLU A 164 -19.58 -18.08 -4.70
N ASP A 165 -20.11 -16.92 -5.14
CA ASP A 165 -19.73 -16.28 -6.40
C ASP A 165 -18.82 -15.06 -6.14
N LEU A 166 -17.51 -15.30 -6.19
CA LEU A 166 -16.50 -14.26 -5.98
C LEU A 166 -16.44 -13.25 -7.13
N GLU A 167 -16.84 -13.63 -8.35
CA GLU A 167 -16.86 -12.70 -9.48
C GLU A 167 -18.06 -11.74 -9.37
N ALA A 168 -19.23 -12.25 -9.00
CA ALA A 168 -20.37 -11.39 -8.69
C ALA A 168 -20.06 -10.45 -7.50
N TYR A 169 -19.36 -10.94 -6.49
CA TYR A 169 -18.91 -10.12 -5.37
C TYR A 169 -17.94 -9.02 -5.81
N ARG A 170 -16.91 -9.34 -6.61
CA ARG A 170 -15.99 -8.35 -7.21
C ARG A 170 -16.75 -7.28 -7.97
N LYS A 171 -17.70 -7.68 -8.81
CA LYS A 171 -18.54 -6.76 -9.58
C LYS A 171 -19.34 -5.83 -8.66
N SER A 172 -19.90 -6.34 -7.58
CA SER A 172 -20.65 -5.51 -6.60
C SER A 172 -19.76 -4.46 -5.92
N LEU A 173 -18.50 -4.80 -5.64
CA LEU A 173 -17.52 -3.85 -5.10
C LEU A 173 -17.17 -2.75 -6.11
N HIS A 174 -16.97 -3.12 -7.37
CA HIS A 174 -16.76 -2.17 -8.47
C HIS A 174 -17.93 -1.20 -8.63
N GLU A 175 -19.16 -1.73 -8.65
CA GLU A 175 -20.39 -0.92 -8.76
C GLU A 175 -20.56 0.01 -7.54
N PHE A 176 -20.19 -0.44 -6.35
CA PHE A 176 -20.25 0.37 -5.13
C PHE A 176 -19.37 1.62 -5.22
N VAL A 177 -18.16 1.51 -5.71
CA VAL A 177 -17.25 2.65 -5.90
C VAL A 177 -17.77 3.61 -6.96
N ASN A 178 -18.24 3.09 -8.08
CA ASN A 178 -18.75 3.90 -9.18
C ASN A 178 -20.09 4.59 -8.83
N ALA A 179 -20.96 3.92 -8.08
CA ALA A 179 -22.21 4.53 -7.59
C ALA A 179 -21.94 5.71 -6.64
N ALA A 180 -20.97 5.58 -5.74
CA ALA A 180 -20.56 6.69 -4.87
C ALA A 180 -20.02 7.88 -5.67
N GLY A 181 -19.23 7.62 -6.71
CA GLY A 181 -18.75 8.65 -7.66
C GLY A 181 -19.90 9.38 -8.38
N LEU A 182 -20.85 8.63 -8.90
CA LEU A 182 -22.02 9.20 -9.61
C LEU A 182 -22.88 10.07 -8.70
N PHE A 183 -23.07 9.69 -7.42
CA PHE A 183 -23.81 10.50 -6.46
C PHE A 183 -23.07 11.78 -6.05
N MET A 184 -21.76 11.74 -5.99
CA MET A 184 -20.93 12.88 -5.57
C MET A 184 -20.66 13.87 -6.71
N GLN A 185 -20.64 13.44 -7.97
CA GLN A 185 -20.35 14.31 -9.11
C GLN A 185 -21.25 15.56 -9.19
N PRO A 186 -22.58 15.47 -9.10
CA PRO A 186 -23.44 16.65 -9.13
C PRO A 186 -23.18 17.63 -7.98
N MET A 187 -22.83 17.09 -6.79
CA MET A 187 -22.50 17.93 -5.62
C MET A 187 -21.15 18.63 -5.79
N ILE A 188 -20.16 17.95 -6.37
CA ILE A 188 -18.84 18.52 -6.68
C ILE A 188 -18.96 19.60 -7.76
N GLU A 189 -19.76 19.35 -8.80
CA GLU A 189 -20.01 20.33 -9.86
C GLU A 189 -20.75 21.56 -9.34
N ALA A 190 -21.75 21.36 -8.48
CA ALA A 190 -22.46 22.46 -7.82
C ALA A 190 -21.52 23.27 -6.91
N ALA A 191 -20.63 22.60 -6.17
CA ALA A 191 -19.63 23.27 -5.33
C ALA A 191 -18.58 24.05 -6.14
N LYS A 192 -18.17 23.55 -7.31
CA LYS A 192 -17.25 24.23 -8.22
C LYS A 192 -17.85 25.48 -8.86
N GLN A 193 -19.18 25.52 -9.04
CA GLN A 193 -19.87 26.67 -9.61
C GLN A 193 -20.07 27.81 -8.62
N GLY A 194 -19.85 27.60 -7.30
CA GLY A 194 -19.95 28.60 -6.25
C GLY A 194 -21.36 29.22 -6.09
N PRO A 195 -21.65 29.93 -5.01
CA PRO A 195 -22.84 30.75 -4.94
C PRO A 195 -22.63 31.95 -5.89
N LYS A 196 -23.63 32.15 -6.79
CA LYS A 196 -23.74 33.41 -7.57
C LYS A 196 -24.16 34.54 -6.65
#